data_b8567a4d3154e77e9f93c2e223ebdf3d
#
_entry.id   b8567a4d3154e77e9f93c2e223ebdf3d
#
_cell.length_a   1.000
_cell.length_b   1.000
_cell.length_c   1.000
_cell.angle_alpha   90.00
_cell.angle_beta   90.00
_cell.angle_gamma   90.00
#
_symmetry.space_group_name_H-M   'P 1'
#
loop_
_entity.id
_entity.type
_entity.pdbx_description
1 polymer ?
#
loop_
_entity_poly.entity_id
_entity_poly.type
_entity_poly.pdbx_seq_one_letter_code
_entity_poly.pdbx_strand_id
1 'polypeptide(L)'
;MKANKLIHLPLIHNRCAQPFVMGCGLVLAAVLLIPFPLVAQSTNAGELRNTAQIRRLTAADAAKSLPAKIRGVVTFYDAGMYSRFVQDETAGIYVREMPNMPALQAGQEVEIEGTTSPGEYAPIIVPTKIQVLGAGKFPVANPVNAADLVSGSQDSQFVEISGIVRAVHFEEESQYFLLEVMAGGERFTAYAKTLPVTEPGVLVDSTIKVRGVCSTLFNRLRQLFGFRLLVPRAEDLIVEKSAPAKPYDTSAKSINSLLRFTPQGTYGHRVKVTGTVSCQEAGRAVFIQDEAEGLYVQTRQRTSLKPGDVVEVLGFPAKGEYTPMLQDAIYRKTADGKSPAPVELDADELLKGAHDCRLVQLKANLIERTQRGREQFFVLESGGFTFNAYFSQDADVAGLNRFLNGSELSVTGICLIERGSGWQAGEGWRAKSFRLLLPTTGSVVVLADPPWWTQPNKLRVAGIISVLVLSLLLLIDVLRRRPKAAKP
;
A
#
# COMPACT_ATOMS: atom_id res chain seq x y z
N MET A 1 28.79 -27.63 28.07
CA MET A 1 29.71 -28.63 27.43
C MET A 1 29.39 -28.65 25.92
N LYS A 2 30.47 -28.42 25.12
CA LYS A 2 30.62 -28.63 23.65
C LYS A 2 29.62 -27.86 22.73
N ALA A 3 29.94 -26.74 22.11
CA ALA A 3 31.00 -26.39 21.14
C ALA A 3 30.66 -26.73 19.70
N ASN A 4 30.44 -25.66 18.93
CA ASN A 4 30.92 -25.37 17.56
C ASN A 4 30.54 -26.24 16.36
N LYS A 5 30.02 -25.58 15.33
CA LYS A 5 30.80 -25.45 14.08
C LYS A 5 30.19 -24.41 13.14
N LEU A 6 30.90 -23.31 12.94
CA LEU A 6 30.83 -22.43 11.78
C LEU A 6 31.21 -23.20 10.52
N ILE A 7 30.50 -23.02 9.43
CA ILE A 7 30.94 -23.39 8.08
C ILE A 7 31.18 -22.09 7.29
N HIS A 8 32.45 -21.81 7.04
CA HIS A 8 32.93 -20.81 6.09
C HIS A 8 32.79 -21.34 4.66
N LEU A 9 32.25 -20.54 3.75
CA LEU A 9 32.42 -20.71 2.30
C LEU A 9 33.55 -19.80 1.82
N PRO A 10 34.47 -20.28 0.95
CA PRO A 10 35.56 -19.48 0.43
C PRO A 10 35.18 -18.73 -0.85
N LEU A 11 35.65 -17.50 -0.92
CA LEU A 11 35.74 -16.63 -2.09
C LEU A 11 36.66 -17.25 -3.15
N ILE A 12 36.20 -17.34 -4.40
CA ILE A 12 37.03 -17.66 -5.55
C ILE A 12 37.50 -16.38 -6.20
N HIS A 13 38.82 -16.19 -6.14
CA HIS A 13 39.57 -15.11 -6.78
C HIS A 13 39.87 -15.46 -8.23
N ASN A 14 39.53 -14.58 -9.14
CA ASN A 14 39.98 -14.58 -10.54
C ASN A 14 41.46 -14.18 -10.61
N ARG A 15 42.30 -14.98 -11.28
CA ARG A 15 43.59 -14.53 -11.80
C ARG A 15 43.75 -14.94 -13.26
N CYS A 16 43.91 -13.93 -14.10
CA CYS A 16 44.53 -13.96 -15.43
C CYS A 16 45.93 -14.54 -15.41
N ALA A 17 46.31 -15.29 -16.41
CA ALA A 17 47.60 -15.14 -17.12
C ALA A 17 47.71 -16.05 -18.35
N GLN A 18 48.28 -15.53 -19.30
CA GLN A 18 48.64 -15.75 -20.69
C GLN A 18 49.61 -16.93 -20.97
N PRO A 19 50.19 -17.02 -22.19
CA PRO A 19 49.88 -18.05 -23.19
C PRO A 19 51.07 -18.99 -23.41
N PHE A 20 50.87 -20.13 -24.02
CA PHE A 20 51.96 -20.94 -24.56
C PHE A 20 51.72 -21.29 -26.02
N VAL A 21 52.71 -20.94 -26.83
CA VAL A 21 52.83 -21.12 -28.28
C VAL A 21 53.55 -22.46 -28.56
N MET A 22 53.30 -23.03 -29.71
CA MET A 22 54.07 -23.97 -30.56
C MET A 22 53.64 -25.44 -30.56
N GLY A 23 53.33 -25.81 -31.79
CA GLY A 23 53.55 -27.18 -32.24
C GLY A 23 52.75 -27.60 -33.46
N CYS A 24 53.36 -27.42 -34.62
CA CYS A 24 52.99 -27.86 -35.95
C CYS A 24 52.52 -29.31 -36.00
N GLY A 25 51.47 -29.58 -36.80
CA GLY A 25 51.04 -30.93 -37.20
C GLY A 25 49.93 -30.86 -38.27
N LEU A 26 50.33 -30.72 -39.54
CA LEU A 26 49.47 -30.83 -40.71
C LEU A 26 48.95 -32.26 -40.82
N VAL A 27 47.62 -32.50 -40.61
CA VAL A 27 46.93 -33.65 -41.10
C VAL A 27 45.80 -33.19 -42.01
N LEU A 28 45.96 -33.34 -43.29
CA LEU A 28 44.95 -33.14 -44.32
C LEU A 28 43.89 -34.23 -44.19
N ALA A 29 42.74 -33.93 -43.61
CA ALA A 29 41.55 -34.75 -43.69
C ALA A 29 40.57 -34.10 -44.70
N ALA A 30 40.44 -34.67 -45.84
CA ALA A 30 39.42 -34.32 -46.84
C ALA A 30 38.05 -34.70 -46.27
N VAL A 31 37.31 -33.69 -45.77
CA VAL A 31 35.89 -33.84 -45.41
C VAL A 31 35.07 -33.68 -46.68
N LEU A 32 34.52 -34.80 -47.16
CA LEU A 32 33.46 -34.80 -48.15
C LEU A 32 32.29 -33.97 -47.67
N LEU A 33 32.06 -32.82 -48.27
CA LEU A 33 30.86 -32.02 -48.16
C LEU A 33 29.70 -32.74 -48.83
N ILE A 34 28.98 -33.55 -48.07
CA ILE A 34 27.66 -33.99 -48.47
C ILE A 34 26.70 -32.85 -48.17
N PRO A 35 26.00 -32.29 -49.16
CA PRO A 35 24.97 -31.31 -48.89
C PRO A 35 23.81 -32.07 -48.21
N PHE A 36 23.70 -31.97 -46.88
CA PHE A 36 22.46 -32.27 -46.22
C PHE A 36 21.41 -31.29 -46.74
N PRO A 37 20.31 -31.74 -47.34
CA PRO A 37 19.20 -30.85 -47.59
C PRO A 37 18.69 -30.37 -46.24
N LEU A 38 18.83 -29.08 -46.00
CA LEU A 38 18.12 -28.40 -44.90
C LEU A 38 16.63 -28.51 -45.26
N VAL A 39 15.99 -29.61 -44.86
CA VAL A 39 14.54 -29.70 -44.85
C VAL A 39 14.08 -28.65 -43.86
N ALA A 40 13.76 -27.49 -44.38
CA ALA A 40 12.94 -26.53 -43.66
C ALA A 40 11.66 -27.31 -43.33
N GLN A 41 11.56 -27.81 -42.11
CA GLN A 41 10.28 -28.22 -41.55
C GLN A 41 9.42 -26.94 -41.54
N SER A 42 8.66 -26.74 -42.61
CA SER A 42 7.45 -25.96 -42.53
C SER A 42 6.60 -26.66 -41.49
N THR A 43 6.71 -26.22 -40.25
CA THR A 43 5.68 -26.45 -39.25
C THR A 43 4.43 -25.83 -39.86
N ASN A 44 3.63 -26.62 -40.57
CA ASN A 44 2.21 -26.35 -40.68
C ASN A 44 1.73 -26.30 -39.25
N ALA A 45 1.72 -25.11 -38.68
CA ALA A 45 1.09 -24.83 -37.39
C ALA A 45 -0.38 -25.18 -37.63
N GLY A 46 -0.77 -26.38 -37.25
CA GLY A 46 -2.16 -26.82 -37.35
C GLY A 46 -3.03 -25.84 -36.61
N GLU A 47 -4.23 -25.62 -37.09
CA GLU A 47 -5.25 -24.77 -36.46
C GLU A 47 -5.34 -25.10 -34.96
N LEU A 48 -5.21 -24.08 -34.10
CA LEU A 48 -5.35 -24.22 -32.64
C LEU A 48 -6.82 -24.44 -32.28
N ARG A 49 -7.10 -25.53 -31.56
CA ARG A 49 -8.48 -26.01 -31.36
C ARG A 49 -8.98 -25.90 -29.91
N ASN A 50 -8.13 -25.51 -28.97
CA ASN A 50 -8.53 -25.24 -27.59
C ASN A 50 -7.80 -24.05 -27.01
N THR A 51 -8.37 -23.49 -25.93
CA THR A 51 -7.87 -22.27 -25.32
C THR A 51 -6.50 -22.46 -24.67
N ALA A 52 -6.20 -23.62 -24.08
CA ALA A 52 -4.90 -23.89 -23.49
C ALA A 52 -3.76 -23.87 -24.52
N GLN A 53 -4.00 -24.28 -25.76
CA GLN A 53 -3.00 -24.16 -26.82
C GLN A 53 -2.63 -22.71 -27.09
N ILE A 54 -3.63 -21.81 -27.14
CA ILE A 54 -3.40 -20.37 -27.33
C ILE A 54 -2.69 -19.78 -26.10
N ARG A 55 -3.15 -20.10 -24.91
CA ARG A 55 -2.62 -19.56 -23.63
C ARG A 55 -1.16 -19.94 -23.36
N ARG A 56 -0.69 -21.06 -23.90
CA ARG A 56 0.70 -21.54 -23.78
C ARG A 56 1.66 -20.89 -24.75
N LEU A 57 1.19 -20.14 -25.73
CA LEU A 57 2.05 -19.43 -26.68
C LEU A 57 2.88 -18.35 -25.96
N THR A 58 4.09 -18.16 -26.42
CA THR A 58 4.84 -16.96 -26.08
C THR A 58 4.19 -15.74 -26.73
N ALA A 59 4.46 -14.54 -26.23
CA ALA A 59 3.97 -13.32 -26.87
C ALA A 59 4.44 -13.21 -28.34
N ALA A 60 5.67 -13.66 -28.63
CA ALA A 60 6.24 -13.69 -29.99
C ALA A 60 5.51 -14.69 -30.91
N ASP A 61 5.16 -15.86 -30.38
CA ASP A 61 4.42 -16.85 -31.17
C ASP A 61 2.97 -16.44 -31.39
N ALA A 62 2.31 -15.89 -30.37
CA ALA A 62 0.95 -15.38 -30.49
C ALA A 62 0.86 -14.19 -31.47
N ALA A 63 1.93 -13.40 -31.63
CA ALA A 63 2.02 -12.31 -32.60
C ALA A 63 2.07 -12.78 -34.07
N LYS A 64 2.31 -14.08 -34.32
CA LYS A 64 2.29 -14.65 -35.66
C LYS A 64 0.88 -14.82 -36.25
N SER A 65 -0.15 -14.43 -35.50
CA SER A 65 -1.57 -14.51 -35.92
C SER A 65 -1.96 -15.93 -36.37
N LEU A 66 -1.59 -16.93 -35.57
CA LEU A 66 -1.88 -18.34 -35.88
C LEU A 66 -3.39 -18.57 -35.96
N PRO A 67 -3.90 -19.34 -36.91
CA PRO A 67 -5.31 -19.67 -37.04
C PRO A 67 -5.79 -20.46 -35.82
N ALA A 68 -6.97 -20.09 -35.32
CA ALA A 68 -7.56 -20.75 -34.16
C ALA A 68 -9.07 -20.89 -34.35
N LYS A 69 -9.58 -22.07 -33.98
CA LYS A 69 -11.00 -22.35 -33.91
C LYS A 69 -11.31 -23.03 -32.58
N ILE A 70 -11.97 -22.31 -31.70
CA ILE A 70 -12.26 -22.80 -30.34
C ILE A 70 -13.78 -22.89 -30.13
N ARG A 71 -14.19 -23.81 -29.25
CA ARG A 71 -15.56 -23.94 -28.77
C ARG A 71 -15.55 -23.88 -27.25
N GLY A 72 -16.37 -23.00 -26.66
CA GLY A 72 -16.39 -22.82 -25.22
C GLY A 72 -17.64 -22.07 -24.76
N VAL A 73 -17.74 -21.89 -23.45
CA VAL A 73 -18.86 -21.19 -22.82
C VAL A 73 -18.44 -19.76 -22.44
N VAL A 74 -19.28 -18.79 -22.74
CA VAL A 74 -19.12 -17.41 -22.31
C VAL A 74 -19.19 -17.36 -20.78
N THR A 75 -18.07 -17.09 -20.13
CA THR A 75 -17.99 -16.99 -18.67
C THR A 75 -18.28 -15.59 -18.17
N PHE A 76 -17.97 -14.55 -18.96
CA PHE A 76 -18.33 -13.18 -18.67
C PHE A 76 -18.37 -12.34 -19.95
N TYR A 77 -19.36 -11.45 -20.04
CA TYR A 77 -19.46 -10.49 -21.14
C TYR A 77 -20.02 -9.16 -20.66
N ASP A 78 -19.27 -8.10 -20.89
CA ASP A 78 -19.73 -6.73 -20.75
C ASP A 78 -18.94 -5.83 -21.71
N ALA A 79 -19.67 -5.25 -22.69
CA ALA A 79 -19.06 -4.41 -23.71
C ALA A 79 -18.55 -3.08 -23.14
N GLY A 80 -19.27 -2.48 -22.19
CA GLY A 80 -18.90 -1.21 -21.54
C GLY A 80 -17.64 -1.33 -20.69
N MET A 81 -17.42 -2.50 -20.07
CA MET A 81 -16.23 -2.80 -19.31
C MET A 81 -15.08 -3.38 -20.16
N TYR A 82 -15.26 -3.50 -21.48
CA TYR A 82 -14.31 -4.17 -22.38
C TYR A 82 -13.93 -5.58 -21.90
N SER A 83 -14.86 -6.29 -21.28
CA SER A 83 -14.63 -7.58 -20.63
C SER A 83 -15.39 -8.69 -21.34
N ARG A 84 -14.66 -9.58 -22.00
CA ARG A 84 -15.21 -10.65 -22.86
C ARG A 84 -14.39 -11.91 -22.66
N PHE A 85 -14.94 -12.91 -21.96
CA PHE A 85 -14.23 -14.12 -21.59
C PHE A 85 -15.02 -15.35 -21.99
N VAL A 86 -14.32 -16.30 -22.56
CA VAL A 86 -14.85 -17.63 -22.94
C VAL A 86 -13.92 -18.68 -22.33
N GLN A 87 -14.49 -19.77 -21.85
CA GLN A 87 -13.73 -20.88 -21.27
C GLN A 87 -14.20 -22.20 -21.91
N ASP A 88 -13.24 -23.01 -22.30
CA ASP A 88 -13.45 -24.40 -22.67
C ASP A 88 -13.05 -25.34 -21.51
N GLU A 89 -13.00 -26.64 -21.76
CA GLU A 89 -12.58 -27.62 -20.75
C GLU A 89 -11.10 -27.49 -20.34
N THR A 90 -10.30 -26.74 -21.10
CA THR A 90 -8.85 -26.65 -20.93
C THR A 90 -8.39 -25.36 -20.25
N ALA A 91 -9.00 -24.22 -20.58
CA ALA A 91 -8.68 -22.91 -19.98
C ALA A 91 -9.70 -21.82 -20.36
N GLY A 92 -9.64 -20.70 -19.65
CA GLY A 92 -10.32 -19.47 -20.03
C GLY A 92 -9.45 -18.57 -20.91
N ILE A 93 -10.06 -17.75 -21.75
CA ILE A 93 -9.38 -16.81 -22.65
C ILE A 93 -10.16 -15.52 -22.84
N TYR A 94 -9.46 -14.40 -22.99
CA TYR A 94 -10.06 -13.14 -23.40
C TYR A 94 -10.30 -13.14 -24.92
N VAL A 95 -11.50 -12.64 -25.31
CA VAL A 95 -11.91 -12.48 -26.71
C VAL A 95 -11.89 -11.02 -27.09
N ARG A 96 -11.09 -10.64 -28.08
CA ARG A 96 -11.02 -9.26 -28.57
C ARG A 96 -12.36 -8.86 -29.22
N GLU A 97 -12.69 -7.60 -29.14
CA GLU A 97 -13.82 -7.03 -29.85
C GLU A 97 -13.65 -7.15 -31.38
N MET A 98 -14.72 -7.43 -32.06
CA MET A 98 -14.79 -7.42 -33.53
C MET A 98 -15.95 -6.53 -34.01
N PRO A 99 -15.89 -5.99 -35.23
CA PRO A 99 -17.04 -5.32 -35.85
C PRO A 99 -18.25 -6.25 -35.87
N ASN A 100 -19.42 -5.70 -35.53
CA ASN A 100 -20.71 -6.44 -35.48
C ASN A 100 -20.66 -7.67 -34.54
N MET A 101 -19.95 -7.56 -33.44
CA MET A 101 -19.91 -8.62 -32.42
C MET A 101 -21.32 -8.89 -31.90
N PRO A 102 -21.77 -10.15 -31.87
CA PRO A 102 -23.09 -10.48 -31.33
C PRO A 102 -23.14 -10.12 -29.83
N ALA A 103 -24.29 -9.73 -29.34
CA ALA A 103 -24.54 -9.56 -27.90
C ALA A 103 -24.49 -10.93 -27.23
N LEU A 104 -23.38 -11.19 -26.52
CA LEU A 104 -23.17 -12.45 -25.82
C LEU A 104 -23.74 -12.37 -24.39
N GLN A 105 -24.09 -13.54 -23.84
CA GLN A 105 -24.54 -13.68 -22.47
C GLN A 105 -23.74 -14.80 -21.77
N ALA A 106 -23.46 -14.63 -20.51
CA ALA A 106 -22.83 -15.67 -19.70
C ALA A 106 -23.66 -16.95 -19.73
N GLY A 107 -23.01 -18.09 -19.95
CA GLY A 107 -23.66 -19.39 -20.10
C GLY A 107 -23.98 -19.79 -21.53
N GLN A 108 -23.82 -18.92 -22.51
CA GLN A 108 -23.95 -19.31 -23.92
C GLN A 108 -22.72 -20.10 -24.38
N GLU A 109 -22.93 -21.17 -25.11
CA GLU A 109 -21.90 -21.88 -25.84
C GLU A 109 -21.66 -21.19 -27.19
N VAL A 110 -20.40 -20.95 -27.50
CA VAL A 110 -19.97 -20.29 -28.72
C VAL A 110 -18.88 -21.05 -29.44
N GLU A 111 -18.88 -20.97 -30.75
CA GLU A 111 -17.75 -21.35 -31.61
C GLU A 111 -17.11 -20.04 -32.13
N ILE A 112 -15.81 -19.90 -31.96
CA ILE A 112 -15.04 -18.73 -32.35
C ILE A 112 -13.95 -19.15 -33.33
N GLU A 113 -14.01 -18.61 -34.55
CA GLU A 113 -12.95 -18.68 -35.55
C GLU A 113 -12.20 -17.36 -35.55
N GLY A 114 -10.87 -17.41 -35.60
CA GLY A 114 -10.05 -16.21 -35.56
C GLY A 114 -8.55 -16.50 -35.58
N THR A 115 -7.78 -15.58 -35.05
CA THR A 115 -6.32 -15.67 -34.96
C THR A 115 -5.83 -15.34 -33.58
N THR A 116 -4.63 -15.82 -33.26
CA THR A 116 -3.96 -15.45 -32.00
C THR A 116 -3.43 -14.03 -32.02
N SER A 117 -3.31 -13.44 -30.83
CA SER A 117 -2.62 -12.18 -30.61
C SER A 117 -1.93 -12.24 -29.25
N PRO A 118 -0.79 -11.53 -29.03
CA PRO A 118 -0.12 -11.49 -27.74
C PRO A 118 -0.97 -10.86 -26.63
N GLY A 119 -2.07 -10.15 -26.98
CA GLY A 119 -2.87 -9.40 -26.04
C GLY A 119 -2.04 -8.31 -25.31
N GLU A 120 -2.64 -7.74 -24.26
CA GLU A 120 -1.95 -6.73 -23.44
C GLU A 120 -1.23 -7.34 -22.23
N TYR A 121 -1.69 -8.51 -21.75
CA TYR A 121 -1.06 -9.23 -20.65
C TYR A 121 -0.70 -10.66 -21.05
N ALA A 122 -1.64 -11.40 -21.58
CA ALA A 122 -1.50 -12.79 -21.98
C ALA A 122 -2.05 -13.01 -23.41
N PRO A 123 -1.70 -14.12 -24.07
CA PRO A 123 -2.24 -14.45 -25.39
C PRO A 123 -3.76 -14.51 -25.41
N ILE A 124 -4.36 -13.93 -26.44
CA ILE A 124 -5.80 -13.81 -26.63
C ILE A 124 -6.22 -14.31 -28.02
N ILE A 125 -7.52 -14.46 -28.24
CA ILE A 125 -8.07 -14.70 -29.58
C ILE A 125 -8.67 -13.40 -30.15
N VAL A 126 -8.34 -13.13 -31.42
CA VAL A 126 -8.94 -12.07 -32.24
C VAL A 126 -9.94 -12.73 -33.18
N PRO A 127 -11.25 -12.63 -32.89
CA PRO A 127 -12.25 -13.33 -33.69
C PRO A 127 -12.43 -12.69 -35.06
N THR A 128 -12.65 -13.51 -36.06
CA THR A 128 -13.17 -13.14 -37.38
C THR A 128 -14.63 -13.54 -37.54
N LYS A 129 -15.05 -14.58 -36.79
CA LYS A 129 -16.43 -15.06 -36.73
C LYS A 129 -16.74 -15.62 -35.36
N ILE A 130 -17.92 -15.29 -34.84
CA ILE A 130 -18.47 -15.85 -33.61
C ILE A 130 -19.86 -16.40 -33.95
N GLN A 131 -20.10 -17.65 -33.59
CA GLN A 131 -21.38 -18.32 -33.73
C GLN A 131 -21.90 -18.75 -32.37
N VAL A 132 -23.07 -18.29 -31.99
CA VAL A 132 -23.76 -18.75 -30.77
C VAL A 132 -24.42 -20.08 -31.09
N LEU A 133 -24.10 -21.11 -30.33
CA LEU A 133 -24.58 -22.48 -30.50
C LEU A 133 -25.82 -22.78 -29.64
N GLY A 134 -26.07 -21.96 -28.62
CA GLY A 134 -27.17 -22.12 -27.68
C GLY A 134 -26.72 -22.02 -26.22
N ALA A 135 -27.47 -22.62 -25.30
CA ALA A 135 -27.08 -22.71 -23.89
C ALA A 135 -25.98 -23.76 -23.71
N GLY A 136 -24.92 -23.37 -23.06
CA GLY A 136 -23.80 -24.25 -22.73
C GLY A 136 -23.80 -24.68 -21.25
N LYS A 137 -23.01 -25.69 -20.93
CA LYS A 137 -22.76 -26.07 -19.54
C LYS A 137 -21.72 -25.13 -18.96
N PHE A 138 -22.13 -24.31 -17.99
CA PHE A 138 -21.22 -23.39 -17.33
C PHE A 138 -20.07 -24.14 -16.66
N PRO A 139 -18.79 -23.69 -16.81
CA PRO A 139 -17.65 -24.38 -16.23
C PRO A 139 -17.73 -24.41 -14.70
N VAL A 140 -17.12 -25.44 -14.09
CA VAL A 140 -16.96 -25.50 -12.65
C VAL A 140 -15.85 -24.51 -12.27
N ALA A 141 -16.12 -23.67 -11.26
CA ALA A 141 -15.13 -22.72 -10.78
C ALA A 141 -13.95 -23.47 -10.13
N ASN A 142 -12.74 -23.10 -10.50
CA ASN A 142 -11.53 -23.66 -9.92
C ASN A 142 -11.26 -23.03 -8.54
N PRO A 143 -11.23 -23.80 -7.43
CA PRO A 143 -10.86 -23.27 -6.12
C PRO A 143 -9.41 -22.81 -6.14
N VAL A 144 -9.19 -21.55 -5.69
CA VAL A 144 -7.87 -20.92 -5.66
C VAL A 144 -7.62 -20.22 -4.34
N ASN A 145 -6.36 -19.97 -4.03
CA ASN A 145 -5.98 -19.10 -2.94
C ASN A 145 -5.58 -17.69 -3.45
N ALA A 146 -5.42 -16.74 -2.53
CA ALA A 146 -5.09 -15.36 -2.90
C ALA A 146 -3.73 -15.23 -3.61
N ALA A 147 -2.75 -16.05 -3.25
CA ALA A 147 -1.43 -16.04 -3.88
C ALA A 147 -1.49 -16.46 -5.36
N ASP A 148 -2.35 -17.41 -5.71
CA ASP A 148 -2.57 -17.82 -7.11
C ASP A 148 -3.11 -16.66 -7.95
N LEU A 149 -4.02 -15.86 -7.38
CA LEU A 149 -4.60 -14.69 -8.06
C LEU A 149 -3.59 -13.55 -8.22
N VAL A 150 -2.83 -13.25 -7.18
CA VAL A 150 -1.78 -12.22 -7.19
C VAL A 150 -0.65 -12.56 -8.16
N SER A 151 -0.36 -13.86 -8.36
CA SER A 151 0.66 -14.29 -9.32
C SER A 151 0.29 -14.03 -10.78
N GLY A 152 -1.01 -13.79 -11.09
CA GLY A 152 -1.55 -13.65 -12.43
C GLY A 152 -1.70 -14.99 -13.18
N SER A 153 -1.41 -16.13 -12.54
CA SER A 153 -1.52 -17.46 -13.17
C SER A 153 -2.96 -17.81 -13.53
N GLN A 154 -3.93 -17.20 -12.85
CA GLN A 154 -5.36 -17.44 -13.04
C GLN A 154 -6.04 -16.45 -14.00
N ASP A 155 -5.26 -15.67 -14.76
CA ASP A 155 -5.83 -14.74 -15.73
C ASP A 155 -6.83 -15.43 -16.65
N SER A 156 -8.00 -14.80 -16.84
CA SER A 156 -9.11 -15.28 -17.67
C SER A 156 -9.82 -16.57 -17.18
N GLN A 157 -9.38 -17.17 -16.06
CA GLN A 157 -9.99 -18.39 -15.54
C GLN A 157 -11.23 -18.08 -14.69
N PHE A 158 -12.24 -18.97 -14.75
CA PHE A 158 -13.38 -18.94 -13.83
C PHE A 158 -12.98 -19.65 -12.53
N VAL A 159 -12.86 -18.87 -11.47
CA VAL A 159 -12.27 -19.29 -10.18
C VAL A 159 -13.25 -19.10 -9.02
N GLU A 160 -12.97 -19.77 -7.90
CA GLU A 160 -13.70 -19.67 -6.64
C GLU A 160 -12.73 -19.33 -5.50
N ILE A 161 -13.08 -18.31 -4.70
CA ILE A 161 -12.32 -17.95 -3.50
C ILE A 161 -13.27 -17.48 -2.39
N SER A 162 -12.99 -17.87 -1.13
CA SER A 162 -13.71 -17.37 0.04
C SER A 162 -12.93 -16.26 0.73
N GLY A 163 -13.67 -15.22 1.18
CA GLY A 163 -13.08 -14.08 1.88
C GLY A 163 -14.10 -13.30 2.69
N ILE A 164 -13.62 -12.29 3.42
CA ILE A 164 -14.43 -11.41 4.26
C ILE A 164 -14.67 -10.10 3.54
N VAL A 165 -15.93 -9.71 3.41
CA VAL A 165 -16.30 -8.44 2.78
C VAL A 165 -15.91 -7.28 3.68
N ARG A 166 -15.13 -6.35 3.16
CA ARG A 166 -14.68 -5.14 3.85
C ARG A 166 -15.57 -3.95 3.58
N ALA A 167 -15.99 -3.80 2.33
CA ALA A 167 -16.87 -2.72 1.87
C ALA A 167 -17.69 -3.18 0.67
N VAL A 168 -18.83 -2.53 0.46
CA VAL A 168 -19.64 -2.67 -0.75
C VAL A 168 -19.99 -1.28 -1.23
N HIS A 169 -19.69 -1.00 -2.50
CA HIS A 169 -20.00 0.27 -3.16
C HIS A 169 -20.80 0.01 -4.43
N PHE A 170 -21.74 0.85 -4.74
CA PHE A 170 -22.38 0.87 -6.06
C PHE A 170 -21.68 1.94 -6.91
N GLU A 171 -21.20 1.55 -8.08
CA GLU A 171 -20.54 2.44 -9.04
C GLU A 171 -21.54 2.80 -10.14
N GLU A 172 -21.97 4.05 -10.14
CA GLU A 172 -23.01 4.52 -11.06
C GLU A 172 -22.58 4.46 -12.54
N GLU A 173 -21.30 4.69 -12.83
CA GLU A 173 -20.77 4.71 -14.19
C GLU A 173 -20.83 3.31 -14.84
N SER A 174 -20.39 2.30 -14.13
CA SER A 174 -20.38 0.91 -14.63
C SER A 174 -21.64 0.14 -14.34
N GLN A 175 -22.50 0.62 -13.42
CA GLN A 175 -23.71 -0.07 -12.93
C GLN A 175 -23.38 -1.42 -12.25
N TYR A 176 -22.27 -1.46 -11.52
CA TYR A 176 -21.82 -2.62 -10.75
C TYR A 176 -21.75 -2.33 -9.26
N PHE A 177 -22.04 -3.34 -8.47
CA PHE A 177 -21.62 -3.39 -7.08
C PHE A 177 -20.15 -3.85 -7.02
N LEU A 178 -19.33 -3.09 -6.34
CA LEU A 178 -17.93 -3.37 -6.07
C LEU A 178 -17.83 -3.89 -4.64
N LEU A 179 -17.52 -5.17 -4.49
CA LEU A 179 -17.28 -5.79 -3.19
C LEU A 179 -15.78 -5.80 -2.95
N GLU A 180 -15.29 -5.04 -1.97
CA GLU A 180 -13.93 -5.15 -1.48
C GLU A 180 -13.83 -6.36 -0.55
N VAL A 181 -13.08 -7.37 -0.95
CA VAL A 181 -12.96 -8.66 -0.23
C VAL A 181 -11.53 -8.87 0.22
N MET A 182 -11.37 -9.35 1.44
CA MET A 182 -10.09 -9.74 2.01
C MET A 182 -9.99 -11.26 2.09
N ALA A 183 -8.99 -11.85 1.46
CA ALA A 183 -8.72 -13.29 1.53
C ALA A 183 -7.21 -13.54 1.61
N GLY A 184 -6.77 -14.38 2.54
CA GLY A 184 -5.36 -14.74 2.69
C GLY A 184 -4.39 -13.57 2.94
N GLY A 185 -4.89 -12.43 3.43
CA GLY A 185 -4.09 -11.22 3.61
C GLY A 185 -4.09 -10.27 2.42
N GLU A 186 -4.68 -10.66 1.29
CA GLU A 186 -4.78 -9.87 0.07
C GLU A 186 -6.18 -9.26 -0.08
N ARG A 187 -6.24 -8.02 -0.57
CA ARG A 187 -7.48 -7.32 -0.87
C ARG A 187 -7.72 -7.30 -2.38
N PHE A 188 -8.92 -7.68 -2.79
CA PHE A 188 -9.36 -7.60 -4.17
C PHE A 188 -10.78 -7.08 -4.29
N THR A 189 -11.17 -6.68 -5.49
CA THR A 189 -12.52 -6.21 -5.80
C THR A 189 -13.25 -7.24 -6.67
N ALA A 190 -14.44 -7.66 -6.22
CA ALA A 190 -15.37 -8.42 -7.02
C ALA A 190 -16.46 -7.49 -7.59
N TYR A 191 -16.68 -7.58 -8.89
CA TYR A 191 -17.66 -6.78 -9.64
C TYR A 191 -18.90 -7.64 -9.90
N ALA A 192 -20.06 -7.23 -9.40
CA ALA A 192 -21.31 -7.95 -9.56
C ALA A 192 -22.44 -7.00 -9.94
N LYS A 193 -23.28 -7.36 -10.93
CA LYS A 193 -24.49 -6.57 -11.30
C LYS A 193 -25.60 -6.69 -10.27
N THR A 194 -25.66 -7.81 -9.60
CA THR A 194 -26.70 -8.12 -8.59
C THR A 194 -26.07 -8.72 -7.36
N LEU A 195 -26.66 -8.45 -6.20
CA LEU A 195 -26.24 -9.01 -4.93
C LEU A 195 -27.26 -10.05 -4.44
N PRO A 196 -26.84 -11.02 -3.62
CA PRO A 196 -27.74 -12.00 -3.00
C PRO A 196 -28.60 -11.41 -1.87
N VAL A 197 -28.51 -10.11 -1.64
CA VAL A 197 -29.18 -9.36 -0.57
C VAL A 197 -29.76 -8.06 -1.10
N THR A 198 -30.80 -7.56 -0.44
CA THR A 198 -31.44 -6.29 -0.83
C THR A 198 -30.63 -5.08 -0.37
N GLU A 199 -30.06 -5.14 0.84
CA GLU A 199 -29.24 -4.05 1.39
C GLU A 199 -27.76 -4.41 1.31
N PRO A 200 -26.96 -3.71 0.48
CA PRO A 200 -25.54 -4.03 0.30
C PRO A 200 -24.72 -4.01 1.59
N GLY A 201 -25.07 -3.11 2.52
CA GLY A 201 -24.36 -2.94 3.79
C GLY A 201 -24.36 -4.17 4.70
N VAL A 202 -25.35 -5.05 4.59
CA VAL A 202 -25.44 -6.28 5.42
C VAL A 202 -24.37 -7.31 5.04
N LEU A 203 -23.79 -7.21 3.86
CA LEU A 203 -22.68 -8.08 3.45
C LEU A 203 -21.36 -7.73 4.14
N VAL A 204 -21.21 -6.52 4.64
CA VAL A 204 -19.94 -6.09 5.26
C VAL A 204 -19.71 -6.86 6.55
N ASP A 205 -18.54 -7.51 6.66
CA ASP A 205 -18.15 -8.48 7.70
C ASP A 205 -18.73 -9.90 7.53
N SER A 206 -19.46 -10.17 6.43
CA SER A 206 -19.82 -11.53 6.06
C SER A 206 -18.62 -12.27 5.46
N THR A 207 -18.54 -13.57 5.68
CA THR A 207 -17.69 -14.44 4.86
C THR A 207 -18.48 -14.85 3.64
N ILE A 208 -17.95 -14.54 2.46
CA ILE A 208 -18.55 -14.89 1.18
C ILE A 208 -17.62 -15.75 0.36
N LYS A 209 -18.22 -16.60 -0.45
CA LYS A 209 -17.55 -17.30 -1.53
C LYS A 209 -17.88 -16.60 -2.84
N VAL A 210 -16.86 -16.16 -3.53
CA VAL A 210 -16.96 -15.46 -4.81
C VAL A 210 -16.53 -16.39 -5.91
N ARG A 211 -17.40 -16.63 -6.88
CA ARG A 211 -17.08 -17.26 -8.15
C ARG A 211 -17.05 -16.20 -9.23
N GLY A 212 -15.98 -16.13 -9.97
CA GLY A 212 -15.83 -15.09 -10.98
C GLY A 212 -14.68 -15.32 -11.93
N VAL A 213 -14.70 -14.62 -13.05
CA VAL A 213 -13.56 -14.61 -13.96
C VAL A 213 -12.46 -13.73 -13.39
N CYS A 214 -11.26 -14.28 -13.24
CA CYS A 214 -10.09 -13.51 -12.84
C CYS A 214 -9.65 -12.63 -14.02
N SER A 215 -9.83 -11.34 -13.88
CA SER A 215 -9.40 -10.34 -14.86
C SER A 215 -8.19 -9.60 -14.30
N THR A 216 -7.03 -9.81 -14.93
CA THR A 216 -5.79 -9.14 -14.51
C THR A 216 -5.80 -7.66 -14.86
N LEU A 217 -5.17 -6.88 -14.01
CA LEU A 217 -4.92 -5.45 -14.20
C LEU A 217 -3.43 -5.27 -14.51
N PHE A 218 -3.13 -4.58 -15.60
CA PHE A 218 -1.77 -4.43 -16.11
C PHE A 218 -1.49 -2.99 -16.54
N ASN A 219 -0.23 -2.61 -16.53
CA ASN A 219 0.23 -1.30 -16.99
C ASN A 219 0.58 -1.32 -18.49
N ARG A 220 0.97 -0.16 -19.05
CA ARG A 220 1.38 -0.04 -20.47
C ARG A 220 2.60 -0.88 -20.86
N LEU A 221 3.39 -1.31 -19.89
CA LEU A 221 4.53 -2.22 -20.08
C LEU A 221 4.12 -3.70 -20.01
N ARG A 222 2.82 -4.00 -19.94
CA ARG A 222 2.26 -5.36 -19.81
C ARG A 222 2.63 -6.06 -18.50
N GLN A 223 2.92 -5.29 -17.46
CA GLN A 223 3.26 -5.78 -16.14
C GLN A 223 2.01 -5.82 -15.27
N LEU A 224 1.81 -6.95 -14.61
CA LEU A 224 0.73 -7.15 -13.65
C LEU A 224 0.89 -6.19 -12.46
N PHE A 225 -0.18 -5.52 -12.04
CA PHE A 225 -0.23 -4.76 -10.80
C PHE A 225 -1.44 -5.10 -9.91
N GLY A 226 -2.34 -5.95 -10.38
CA GLY A 226 -3.48 -6.40 -9.61
C GLY A 226 -4.43 -7.28 -10.40
N PHE A 227 -5.52 -7.65 -9.77
CA PHE A 227 -6.61 -8.41 -10.38
C PHE A 227 -7.96 -7.98 -9.81
N ARG A 228 -9.01 -8.31 -10.53
CA ARG A 228 -10.41 -8.21 -10.09
C ARG A 228 -11.16 -9.48 -10.45
N LEU A 229 -12.21 -9.81 -9.73
CA LEU A 229 -13.11 -10.90 -10.09
C LEU A 229 -14.39 -10.35 -10.71
N LEU A 230 -14.71 -10.82 -11.89
CA LEU A 230 -15.93 -10.45 -12.62
C LEU A 230 -16.96 -11.55 -12.38
N VAL A 231 -17.99 -11.23 -11.60
CA VAL A 231 -19.04 -12.17 -11.18
C VAL A 231 -20.12 -12.20 -12.24
N PRO A 232 -20.34 -13.33 -12.94
CA PRO A 232 -21.27 -13.38 -14.06
C PRO A 232 -22.73 -13.45 -13.63
N ARG A 233 -23.05 -14.06 -12.49
CA ARG A 233 -24.43 -14.34 -12.06
C ARG A 233 -24.58 -14.11 -10.55
N ALA A 234 -25.80 -13.81 -10.10
CA ALA A 234 -26.09 -13.59 -8.68
C ALA A 234 -25.75 -14.80 -7.79
N GLU A 235 -26.00 -16.01 -8.29
CA GLU A 235 -25.70 -17.28 -7.61
C GLU A 235 -24.20 -17.57 -7.44
N ASP A 236 -23.33 -16.80 -8.09
CA ASP A 236 -21.88 -16.91 -7.96
C ASP A 236 -21.33 -16.11 -6.77
N LEU A 237 -22.20 -15.40 -6.04
CA LEU A 237 -21.93 -14.80 -4.73
C LEU A 237 -22.68 -15.58 -3.64
N ILE A 238 -21.95 -16.37 -2.85
CA ILE A 238 -22.53 -17.24 -1.83
C ILE A 238 -22.13 -16.71 -0.46
N VAL A 239 -23.12 -16.37 0.37
CA VAL A 239 -22.87 -16.00 1.76
C VAL A 239 -22.66 -17.27 2.58
N GLU A 240 -21.41 -17.56 2.97
CA GLU A 240 -21.07 -18.73 3.80
C GLU A 240 -21.38 -18.47 5.27
N LYS A 241 -21.11 -17.25 5.74
CA LYS A 241 -21.40 -16.82 7.11
C LYS A 241 -21.82 -15.37 7.09
N SER A 242 -23.05 -15.10 7.55
CA SER A 242 -23.58 -13.75 7.65
C SER A 242 -22.87 -12.93 8.72
N ALA A 243 -22.75 -11.63 8.48
CA ALA A 243 -22.33 -10.67 9.47
C ALA A 243 -23.33 -10.60 10.65
N PRO A 244 -22.91 -10.13 11.83
CA PRO A 244 -23.82 -9.84 12.94
C PRO A 244 -24.89 -8.84 12.50
N ALA A 245 -26.17 -9.17 12.72
CA ALA A 245 -27.30 -8.29 12.35
C ALA A 245 -27.25 -6.92 13.05
N LYS A 246 -26.71 -6.89 14.28
CA LYS A 246 -26.53 -5.67 15.07
C LYS A 246 -25.06 -5.56 15.49
N PRO A 247 -24.17 -5.07 14.64
CA PRO A 247 -22.74 -5.11 14.92
C PRO A 247 -22.31 -4.26 16.13
N TYR A 248 -23.07 -3.21 16.47
CA TYR A 248 -22.80 -2.41 17.66
C TYR A 248 -23.24 -3.07 18.98
N ASP A 249 -24.04 -4.14 18.95
CA ASP A 249 -24.44 -4.87 20.16
C ASP A 249 -23.37 -5.89 20.60
N THR A 250 -22.30 -6.07 19.79
CA THR A 250 -21.18 -6.92 20.17
C THR A 250 -20.40 -6.32 21.35
N SER A 251 -19.78 -7.18 22.18
CA SER A 251 -18.95 -6.72 23.28
C SER A 251 -17.76 -5.90 22.80
N ALA A 252 -17.49 -4.78 23.45
CA ALA A 252 -16.31 -3.97 23.15
C ALA A 252 -15.03 -4.72 23.57
N LYS A 253 -14.00 -4.66 22.72
CA LYS A 253 -12.65 -5.13 23.04
C LYS A 253 -11.80 -3.94 23.51
N SER A 254 -10.89 -4.18 24.46
CA SER A 254 -9.88 -3.19 24.84
C SER A 254 -8.87 -3.00 23.71
N ILE A 255 -8.32 -1.81 23.58
CA ILE A 255 -7.32 -1.47 22.54
C ILE A 255 -6.14 -2.44 22.62
N ASN A 256 -5.63 -2.70 23.82
CA ASN A 256 -4.46 -3.54 24.02
C ASN A 256 -4.70 -5.04 23.72
N SER A 257 -5.95 -5.48 23.55
CA SER A 257 -6.28 -6.87 23.18
C SER A 257 -6.29 -7.12 21.68
N LEU A 258 -6.21 -6.05 20.87
CA LEU A 258 -6.25 -6.15 19.42
C LEU A 258 -5.04 -6.93 18.89
N LEU A 259 -5.28 -7.87 17.97
CA LEU A 259 -4.28 -8.75 17.34
C LEU A 259 -3.45 -9.61 18.33
N ARG A 260 -3.84 -9.69 19.61
CA ARG A 260 -3.25 -10.67 20.51
C ARG A 260 -3.80 -12.06 20.20
N PHE A 261 -2.97 -13.06 20.43
CA PHE A 261 -3.38 -14.45 20.25
C PHE A 261 -4.54 -14.79 21.19
N THR A 262 -5.61 -15.33 20.61
CA THR A 262 -6.77 -15.84 21.33
C THR A 262 -7.12 -17.23 20.78
N PRO A 263 -7.14 -18.30 21.57
CA PRO A 263 -7.34 -19.67 21.08
C PRO A 263 -8.63 -19.87 20.27
N GLN A 264 -9.66 -19.06 20.53
CA GLN A 264 -10.97 -19.12 19.87
C GLN A 264 -11.31 -17.79 19.19
N GLY A 265 -10.28 -17.00 18.81
CA GLY A 265 -10.47 -15.68 18.20
C GLY A 265 -11.04 -15.74 16.80
N THR A 266 -12.02 -14.89 16.52
CA THR A 266 -12.51 -14.64 15.16
C THR A 266 -11.55 -13.67 14.48
N TYR A 267 -10.57 -14.21 13.77
CA TYR A 267 -9.59 -13.39 13.04
C TYR A 267 -10.21 -12.83 11.75
N GLY A 268 -9.82 -11.61 11.40
CA GLY A 268 -10.22 -10.95 10.16
C GLY A 268 -11.61 -10.28 10.19
N HIS A 269 -12.44 -10.54 11.19
CA HIS A 269 -13.75 -9.93 11.38
C HIS A 269 -13.70 -8.60 12.12
N ARG A 270 -14.78 -7.80 12.00
CA ARG A 270 -14.93 -6.56 12.73
C ARG A 270 -14.90 -6.77 14.25
N VAL A 271 -14.34 -5.81 14.93
CA VAL A 271 -14.42 -5.68 16.38
C VAL A 271 -15.01 -4.33 16.75
N LYS A 272 -15.66 -4.26 17.91
CA LYS A 272 -16.07 -3.00 18.52
C LYS A 272 -15.00 -2.57 19.53
N VAL A 273 -14.62 -1.30 19.48
CA VAL A 273 -13.76 -0.65 20.47
C VAL A 273 -14.43 0.64 20.92
N THR A 274 -14.32 0.96 22.20
CA THR A 274 -14.80 2.24 22.76
C THR A 274 -13.59 3.05 23.18
N GLY A 275 -13.59 4.35 22.90
CA GLY A 275 -12.50 5.25 23.29
C GLY A 275 -12.91 6.70 23.21
N THR A 276 -12.03 7.58 23.71
CA THR A 276 -12.17 9.02 23.66
C THR A 276 -11.35 9.58 22.53
N VAL A 277 -11.94 10.43 21.69
CA VAL A 277 -11.29 11.07 20.56
C VAL A 277 -10.21 12.03 21.05
N SER A 278 -9.00 11.86 20.53
CA SER A 278 -7.87 12.77 20.74
C SER A 278 -7.61 13.65 19.52
N CYS A 279 -7.84 13.14 18.29
CA CYS A 279 -7.71 13.89 17.04
C CYS A 279 -8.56 13.24 15.93
N GLN A 280 -9.07 14.05 15.00
CA GLN A 280 -9.72 13.59 13.78
C GLN A 280 -9.08 14.26 12.56
N GLU A 281 -8.87 13.45 11.53
CA GLU A 281 -8.63 13.88 10.14
C GLU A 281 -9.82 13.41 9.32
N ALA A 282 -10.73 14.31 8.96
CA ALA A 282 -12.04 13.98 8.41
C ALA A 282 -11.96 13.18 7.08
N GLY A 283 -12.57 11.99 7.06
CA GLY A 283 -12.54 11.09 5.89
C GLY A 283 -11.25 10.31 5.71
N ARG A 284 -10.32 10.38 6.66
CA ARG A 284 -9.03 9.66 6.64
C ARG A 284 -8.82 8.85 7.92
N ALA A 285 -8.87 9.50 9.09
CA ALA A 285 -8.53 8.86 10.34
C ALA A 285 -9.21 9.50 11.55
N VAL A 286 -9.36 8.72 12.60
CA VAL A 286 -9.67 9.18 13.95
C VAL A 286 -8.67 8.54 14.89
N PHE A 287 -8.07 9.33 15.77
CA PHE A 287 -7.26 8.83 16.88
C PHE A 287 -8.12 8.80 18.13
N ILE A 288 -8.23 7.64 18.72
CA ILE A 288 -8.93 7.45 19.98
C ILE A 288 -7.98 6.85 21.00
N GLN A 289 -8.26 7.06 22.27
CA GLN A 289 -7.52 6.41 23.34
C GLN A 289 -8.45 5.97 24.47
N ASP A 290 -8.07 4.91 25.15
CA ASP A 290 -8.60 4.54 26.45
C ASP A 290 -7.64 5.00 27.57
N GLU A 291 -7.78 4.50 28.79
CA GLU A 291 -6.92 4.89 29.91
C GLU A 291 -5.44 4.53 29.68
N ALA A 292 -5.17 3.44 28.97
CA ALA A 292 -3.84 2.88 28.82
C ALA A 292 -3.20 3.11 27.43
N GLU A 293 -3.99 2.97 26.37
CA GLU A 293 -3.48 2.82 25.01
C GLU A 293 -4.13 3.80 24.03
N GLY A 294 -3.40 4.14 22.96
CA GLY A 294 -3.91 4.86 21.80
C GLY A 294 -4.22 3.92 20.63
N LEU A 295 -5.11 4.35 19.74
CA LEU A 295 -5.50 3.58 18.57
C LEU A 295 -5.69 4.47 17.35
N TYR A 296 -5.04 4.11 16.25
CA TYR A 296 -5.29 4.67 14.93
C TYR A 296 -6.48 3.96 14.28
N VAL A 297 -7.49 4.73 13.91
CA VAL A 297 -8.72 4.26 13.26
C VAL A 297 -8.79 4.83 11.86
N GLN A 298 -8.55 4.00 10.84
CA GLN A 298 -8.70 4.38 9.44
C GLN A 298 -10.19 4.35 9.06
N THR A 299 -10.71 5.47 8.55
CA THR A 299 -12.13 5.60 8.20
C THR A 299 -12.33 6.56 7.04
N ARG A 300 -13.31 6.28 6.19
CA ARG A 300 -13.79 7.19 5.14
C ARG A 300 -14.92 8.10 5.63
N GLN A 301 -15.43 7.87 6.84
CA GLN A 301 -16.52 8.64 7.43
C GLN A 301 -16.07 10.08 7.74
N ARG A 302 -16.95 11.05 7.45
CA ARG A 302 -16.65 12.48 7.61
C ARG A 302 -17.46 13.16 8.70
N THR A 303 -18.29 12.41 9.44
CA THR A 303 -19.03 12.95 10.58
C THR A 303 -18.08 13.62 11.56
N SER A 304 -18.31 14.91 11.85
CA SER A 304 -17.40 15.70 12.69
C SER A 304 -17.38 15.19 14.13
N LEU A 305 -16.18 15.03 14.65
CA LEU A 305 -15.88 14.71 16.04
C LEU A 305 -14.97 15.78 16.64
N LYS A 306 -15.08 15.97 17.93
CA LYS A 306 -14.21 16.89 18.70
C LYS A 306 -13.34 16.08 19.65
N PRO A 307 -12.13 16.57 19.99
CA PRO A 307 -11.36 16.00 21.09
C PRO A 307 -12.21 15.95 22.37
N GLY A 308 -12.27 14.78 22.99
CA GLY A 308 -13.12 14.51 24.15
C GLY A 308 -14.41 13.77 23.82
N ASP A 309 -14.86 13.70 22.58
CA ASP A 309 -16.04 12.88 22.24
C ASP A 309 -15.77 11.40 22.53
N VAL A 310 -16.72 10.76 23.19
CA VAL A 310 -16.68 9.30 23.40
C VAL A 310 -17.34 8.60 22.23
N VAL A 311 -16.63 7.66 21.63
CA VAL A 311 -17.08 6.96 20.43
C VAL A 311 -17.02 5.46 20.58
N GLU A 312 -17.98 4.79 19.96
CA GLU A 312 -17.88 3.37 19.61
C GLU A 312 -17.42 3.25 18.15
N VAL A 313 -16.41 2.45 17.96
CA VAL A 313 -15.80 2.19 16.65
C VAL A 313 -15.97 0.73 16.29
N LEU A 314 -16.47 0.48 15.09
CA LEU A 314 -16.49 -0.84 14.46
C LEU A 314 -15.49 -0.84 13.31
N GLY A 315 -14.48 -1.69 13.40
CA GLY A 315 -13.45 -1.78 12.35
C GLY A 315 -12.77 -3.13 12.35
N PHE A 316 -11.99 -3.35 11.31
CA PHE A 316 -11.25 -4.60 11.14
C PHE A 316 -9.84 -4.43 11.70
N PRO A 317 -9.43 -5.25 12.69
CA PRO A 317 -8.07 -5.22 13.20
C PRO A 317 -7.06 -5.51 12.10
N ALA A 318 -6.06 -4.64 12.00
CA ALA A 318 -4.97 -4.76 11.04
C ALA A 318 -3.64 -4.37 11.66
N LYS A 319 -2.55 -4.78 11.03
CA LYS A 319 -1.20 -4.35 11.43
C LYS A 319 -1.05 -2.86 11.10
N GLY A 320 -0.74 -2.07 12.12
CA GLY A 320 -0.32 -0.68 11.94
C GLY A 320 1.20 -0.57 11.76
N GLU A 321 1.70 0.64 11.84
CA GLU A 321 3.15 0.91 11.74
C GLU A 321 3.90 0.28 12.91
N TYR A 322 3.41 0.47 14.12
CA TYR A 322 3.98 -0.08 15.34
C TYR A 322 2.96 -0.86 16.16
N THR A 323 1.85 -0.25 16.56
CA THR A 323 0.73 -0.92 17.23
C THR A 323 -0.37 -1.31 16.25
N PRO A 324 -1.33 -2.20 16.65
CA PRO A 324 -2.50 -2.50 15.85
C PRO A 324 -3.32 -1.26 15.51
N MET A 325 -4.03 -1.33 14.37
CA MET A 325 -4.98 -0.30 13.94
C MET A 325 -6.33 -0.93 13.59
N LEU A 326 -7.36 -0.11 13.45
CA LEU A 326 -8.62 -0.51 12.82
C LEU A 326 -8.71 0.04 11.40
N GLN A 327 -8.98 -0.84 10.44
CA GLN A 327 -9.21 -0.47 9.03
C GLN A 327 -10.69 -0.55 8.68
N ASP A 328 -11.07 0.17 7.61
CA ASP A 328 -12.44 0.22 7.08
C ASP A 328 -13.48 0.46 8.18
N ALA A 329 -13.13 1.33 9.11
CA ALA A 329 -13.90 1.56 10.32
C ALA A 329 -15.04 2.55 10.09
N ILE A 330 -16.13 2.30 10.83
CA ILE A 330 -17.21 3.23 11.04
C ILE A 330 -17.30 3.55 12.54
N TYR A 331 -17.80 4.72 12.87
CA TYR A 331 -17.94 5.12 14.26
C TYR A 331 -19.27 5.83 14.52
N ARG A 332 -19.69 5.81 15.78
CA ARG A 332 -20.78 6.63 16.28
C ARG A 332 -20.37 7.30 17.59
N LYS A 333 -20.75 8.55 17.75
CA LYS A 333 -20.59 9.26 19.00
C LYS A 333 -21.63 8.77 19.99
N THR A 334 -21.21 8.47 21.22
CA THR A 334 -22.08 7.99 22.29
C THR A 334 -22.28 9.00 23.40
N ALA A 335 -21.27 9.85 23.65
CA ALA A 335 -21.34 10.90 24.67
C ALA A 335 -20.36 12.05 24.36
N ASP A 336 -20.60 13.18 24.98
CA ASP A 336 -19.61 14.25 25.16
C ASP A 336 -18.75 13.91 26.37
N GLY A 337 -17.44 14.10 26.25
CA GLY A 337 -16.50 13.87 27.33
C GLY A 337 -15.45 14.99 27.42
N LYS A 338 -14.45 14.80 28.26
CA LYS A 338 -13.31 15.70 28.37
C LYS A 338 -12.22 15.27 27.40
N SER A 339 -11.58 16.25 26.73
CA SER A 339 -10.38 15.98 25.95
C SER A 339 -9.35 15.23 26.82
N PRO A 340 -8.74 14.16 26.31
CA PRO A 340 -7.69 13.47 27.04
C PRO A 340 -6.58 14.43 27.46
N ALA A 341 -6.08 14.29 28.67
CA ALA A 341 -4.90 15.04 29.10
C ALA A 341 -3.67 14.45 28.40
N PRO A 342 -2.79 15.29 27.87
CA PRO A 342 -1.53 14.82 27.30
C PRO A 342 -0.64 14.23 28.41
N VAL A 343 0.09 13.19 28.09
CA VAL A 343 1.10 12.62 28.98
C VAL A 343 2.41 13.38 28.75
N GLU A 344 2.97 14.00 29.79
CA GLU A 344 4.27 14.68 29.71
C GLU A 344 5.38 13.65 29.73
N LEU A 345 6.23 13.63 28.71
CA LEU A 345 7.27 12.64 28.51
C LEU A 345 8.50 13.25 27.86
N ASP A 346 9.64 12.59 28.05
CA ASP A 346 10.85 12.87 27.28
C ASP A 346 10.93 12.01 26.01
N ALA A 347 11.77 12.41 25.06
CA ALA A 347 11.95 11.68 23.80
C ALA A 347 12.42 10.24 24.03
N ASP A 348 13.28 9.98 25.01
CA ASP A 348 13.75 8.64 25.36
C ASP A 348 12.62 7.71 25.80
N GLU A 349 11.63 8.24 26.54
CA GLU A 349 10.49 7.45 26.99
C GLU A 349 9.56 7.08 25.81
N LEU A 350 9.38 8.01 24.86
CA LEU A 350 8.61 7.75 23.65
C LEU A 350 9.22 6.62 22.80
N LEU A 351 10.56 6.56 22.76
CA LEU A 351 11.29 5.51 22.01
C LEU A 351 11.17 4.10 22.64
N LYS A 352 10.67 3.99 23.88
CA LYS A 352 10.34 2.69 24.46
C LYS A 352 9.10 2.04 23.86
N GLY A 353 8.28 2.80 23.13
CA GLY A 353 7.18 2.26 22.34
C GLY A 353 5.82 2.17 23.03
N ALA A 354 5.71 2.54 24.30
CA ALA A 354 4.49 2.39 25.08
C ALA A 354 3.40 3.44 24.80
N HIS A 355 3.71 4.47 24.00
CA HIS A 355 2.82 5.63 23.82
C HIS A 355 2.39 5.85 22.38
N ASP A 356 2.43 4.81 21.54
CA ASP A 356 1.96 4.92 20.16
C ASP A 356 0.48 5.29 20.08
N CYS A 357 0.14 6.19 19.16
CA CYS A 357 -1.20 6.75 18.95
C CYS A 357 -1.80 7.49 20.15
N ARG A 358 -1.04 7.80 21.21
CA ARG A 358 -1.50 8.57 22.38
C ARG A 358 -1.21 10.07 22.22
N LEU A 359 -2.01 10.87 22.90
CA LEU A 359 -1.76 12.31 23.06
C LEU A 359 -0.65 12.51 24.08
N VAL A 360 0.46 13.08 23.65
CA VAL A 360 1.66 13.33 24.48
C VAL A 360 2.07 14.79 24.41
N GLN A 361 2.83 15.22 25.42
CA GLN A 361 3.45 16.55 25.47
C GLN A 361 4.92 16.39 25.80
N LEU A 362 5.78 17.11 25.06
CA LEU A 362 7.21 17.14 25.37
C LEU A 362 7.81 18.50 25.08
N LYS A 363 8.95 18.78 25.72
CA LYS A 363 9.76 19.97 25.46
C LYS A 363 10.78 19.66 24.38
N ALA A 364 10.91 20.56 23.42
CA ALA A 364 11.85 20.39 22.32
C ALA A 364 12.33 21.73 21.77
N ASN A 365 13.53 21.74 21.21
CA ASN A 365 14.10 22.88 20.50
C ASN A 365 13.69 22.85 19.03
N LEU A 366 13.20 23.94 18.49
CA LEU A 366 12.87 24.07 17.07
C LEU A 366 14.16 24.24 16.26
N ILE A 367 14.54 23.21 15.51
CA ILE A 367 15.69 23.29 14.62
C ILE A 367 15.31 24.02 13.34
N GLU A 368 14.24 23.57 12.69
CA GLU A 368 13.83 24.08 11.38
C GLU A 368 12.31 23.97 11.18
N ARG A 369 11.77 24.95 10.46
CA ARG A 369 10.42 24.90 9.91
C ARG A 369 10.53 24.54 8.44
N THR A 370 9.88 23.45 8.06
CA THR A 370 9.97 22.92 6.71
C THR A 370 8.59 22.76 6.10
N GLN A 371 8.52 22.99 4.80
CA GLN A 371 7.33 22.71 3.99
C GLN A 371 7.71 21.77 2.86
N ARG A 372 6.99 20.67 2.72
CA ARG A 372 7.15 19.72 1.63
C ARG A 372 5.80 19.53 0.92
N GLY A 373 5.67 20.15 -0.23
CA GLY A 373 4.38 20.20 -0.93
C GLY A 373 3.33 20.95 -0.12
N ARG A 374 2.26 20.24 0.29
CA ARG A 374 1.20 20.79 1.16
C ARG A 374 1.43 20.52 2.64
N GLU A 375 2.37 19.65 2.97
CA GLU A 375 2.66 19.31 4.37
C GLU A 375 3.60 20.33 4.97
N GLN A 376 3.24 20.84 6.14
CA GLN A 376 4.09 21.70 6.96
C GLN A 376 4.45 20.96 8.24
N PHE A 377 5.71 21.01 8.60
CA PHE A 377 6.21 20.33 9.79
C PHE A 377 7.40 21.05 10.41
N PHE A 378 7.58 20.79 11.68
CA PHE A 378 8.74 21.22 12.44
C PHE A 378 9.73 20.09 12.58
N VAL A 379 11.00 20.39 12.40
CA VAL A 379 12.11 19.54 12.82
C VAL A 379 12.49 19.97 14.22
N LEU A 380 12.33 19.07 15.17
CA LEU A 380 12.49 19.31 16.60
C LEU A 380 13.61 18.43 17.16
N GLU A 381 14.24 18.91 18.23
CA GLU A 381 15.26 18.16 18.97
C GLU A 381 14.91 18.14 20.46
N SER A 382 14.96 16.97 21.08
CA SER A 382 14.76 16.77 22.51
C SER A 382 15.68 15.65 23.01
N GLY A 383 16.49 15.93 24.03
CA GLY A 383 17.39 14.92 24.63
C GLY A 383 18.40 14.29 23.66
N GLY A 384 18.83 15.01 22.61
CA GLY A 384 19.72 14.51 21.58
C GLY A 384 19.03 13.77 20.44
N PHE A 385 17.71 13.61 20.47
CA PHE A 385 16.91 13.01 19.39
C PHE A 385 16.27 14.06 18.52
N THR A 386 16.40 13.88 17.21
CA THR A 386 15.71 14.72 16.21
C THR A 386 14.49 13.98 15.69
N PHE A 387 13.35 14.66 15.69
CA PHE A 387 12.08 14.12 15.21
C PHE A 387 11.27 15.17 14.49
N ASN A 388 10.24 14.74 13.75
CA ASN A 388 9.37 15.62 13.01
C ASN A 388 8.00 15.76 13.70
N ALA A 389 7.44 16.96 13.69
CA ALA A 389 6.08 17.24 14.14
C ALA A 389 5.29 17.81 12.97
N TYR A 390 4.34 17.02 12.45
CA TYR A 390 3.50 17.34 11.29
C TYR A 390 2.18 17.96 11.76
N PHE A 391 1.73 19.00 11.08
CA PHE A 391 0.38 19.50 11.31
C PHE A 391 -0.65 18.63 10.59
N SER A 392 -1.78 18.38 11.25
CA SER A 392 -2.93 17.71 10.62
C SER A 392 -3.33 18.45 9.34
N GLN A 393 -3.84 17.74 8.34
CA GLN A 393 -4.30 18.35 7.08
C GLN A 393 -5.45 19.34 7.29
N ASP A 394 -6.23 19.17 8.36
CA ASP A 394 -7.34 20.03 8.72
C ASP A 394 -6.89 21.20 9.65
N ALA A 395 -5.60 21.26 10.03
CA ALA A 395 -5.09 22.31 10.89
C ALA A 395 -4.97 23.64 10.15
N ASP A 396 -5.43 24.72 10.81
CA ASP A 396 -5.11 26.08 10.36
C ASP A 396 -3.62 26.35 10.65
N VAL A 397 -2.84 26.42 9.57
CA VAL A 397 -1.40 26.67 9.62
C VAL A 397 -1.02 28.13 9.48
N ALA A 398 -2.00 29.04 9.55
CA ALA A 398 -1.73 30.49 9.57
C ALA A 398 -0.92 30.86 10.81
N GLY A 399 0.08 31.72 10.63
CA GLY A 399 0.87 32.23 11.75
C GLY A 399 2.01 31.33 12.24
N LEU A 400 2.39 30.28 11.53
CA LEU A 400 3.57 29.46 11.86
C LEU A 400 4.88 30.27 11.88
N ASN A 401 4.90 31.43 11.22
CA ASN A 401 6.06 32.35 11.22
C ASN A 401 6.43 32.90 12.60
N ARG A 402 5.51 32.81 13.58
CA ARG A 402 5.78 33.23 14.98
C ARG A 402 6.77 32.28 15.69
N PHE A 403 6.90 31.05 15.25
CA PHE A 403 7.85 30.11 15.85
C PHE A 403 9.22 30.31 15.22
N LEU A 404 10.20 30.74 15.97
CA LEU A 404 11.54 31.04 15.49
C LEU A 404 12.45 29.82 15.67
N ASN A 405 13.32 29.55 14.70
CA ASN A 405 14.33 28.50 14.84
C ASN A 405 15.23 28.80 16.05
N GLY A 406 15.47 27.79 16.87
CA GLY A 406 16.19 27.90 18.13
C GLY A 406 15.32 28.20 19.34
N SER A 407 14.00 28.38 19.18
CA SER A 407 13.08 28.50 20.31
C SER A 407 12.93 27.16 21.03
N GLU A 408 12.78 27.20 22.34
CA GLU A 408 12.30 26.07 23.13
C GLU A 408 10.77 26.05 23.12
N LEU A 409 10.19 24.93 22.73
CA LEU A 409 8.77 24.73 22.55
C LEU A 409 8.25 23.65 23.48
N SER A 410 7.04 23.83 24.00
CA SER A 410 6.21 22.73 24.50
C SER A 410 5.29 22.29 23.36
N VAL A 411 5.38 21.01 22.96
CA VAL A 411 4.69 20.47 21.82
C VAL A 411 3.75 19.35 22.27
N THR A 412 2.45 19.53 21.97
CA THR A 412 1.41 18.54 22.28
C THR A 412 0.89 17.92 20.99
N GLY A 413 0.98 16.59 20.86
CA GLY A 413 0.56 15.90 19.63
C GLY A 413 0.31 14.42 19.83
N ILE A 414 -0.24 13.79 18.80
CA ILE A 414 -0.38 12.33 18.76
C ILE A 414 0.99 11.74 18.42
N CYS A 415 1.50 10.89 19.30
CA CYS A 415 2.74 10.16 19.06
C CYS A 415 2.52 9.06 18.02
N LEU A 416 3.32 9.05 16.97
CA LEU A 416 3.30 8.01 15.93
C LEU A 416 4.69 7.38 15.87
N ILE A 417 4.79 6.15 16.34
CA ILE A 417 6.06 5.44 16.45
C ILE A 417 6.39 4.75 15.12
N GLU A 418 7.62 4.91 14.69
CA GLU A 418 8.17 4.23 13.53
C GLU A 418 8.92 2.96 13.97
N ARG A 419 8.52 1.83 13.41
CA ARG A 419 9.14 0.55 13.72
C ARG A 419 10.57 0.48 13.18
N GLY A 420 11.48 0.01 14.02
CA GLY A 420 12.84 -0.33 13.60
C GLY A 420 12.93 -1.66 12.88
N SER A 421 14.11 -1.94 12.32
CA SER A 421 14.42 -3.23 11.71
C SER A 421 14.95 -4.28 12.71
N GLY A 422 15.26 -3.84 13.94
CA GLY A 422 15.79 -4.70 15.00
C GLY A 422 14.69 -5.41 15.79
N TRP A 423 14.77 -6.73 15.86
CA TRP A 423 13.97 -7.54 16.79
C TRP A 423 14.85 -8.01 17.96
N GLN A 424 14.31 -7.93 19.18
CA GLN A 424 14.98 -8.38 20.38
C GLN A 424 14.13 -9.41 21.12
N ALA A 425 14.76 -10.51 21.50
CA ALA A 425 14.07 -11.57 22.24
C ALA A 425 13.53 -11.04 23.57
N GLY A 426 12.23 -11.25 23.82
CA GLY A 426 11.54 -10.78 25.02
C GLY A 426 11.00 -9.35 24.95
N GLU A 427 11.53 -8.50 24.07
CA GLU A 427 11.09 -7.10 23.89
C GLU A 427 10.37 -6.86 22.57
N GLY A 428 10.52 -7.76 21.60
CA GLY A 428 9.90 -7.62 20.27
C GLY A 428 10.63 -6.62 19.36
N TRP A 429 9.87 -5.91 18.54
CA TRP A 429 10.38 -4.88 17.63
C TRP A 429 10.58 -3.57 18.37
N ARG A 430 11.77 -3.00 18.30
CA ARG A 430 12.07 -1.69 18.89
C ARG A 430 11.58 -0.57 18.00
N ALA A 431 11.22 0.56 18.62
CA ALA A 431 11.00 1.82 17.93
C ALA A 431 12.34 2.29 17.31
N LYS A 432 12.27 2.79 16.08
CA LYS A 432 13.40 3.44 15.41
C LYS A 432 13.41 4.94 15.69
N SER A 433 12.26 5.53 15.56
CA SER A 433 11.99 6.94 15.75
C SER A 433 10.51 7.14 16.07
N PHE A 434 10.13 8.37 16.30
CA PHE A 434 8.73 8.77 16.38
C PHE A 434 8.53 10.09 15.65
N ARG A 435 7.28 10.38 15.33
CA ARG A 435 6.83 11.68 14.85
C ARG A 435 5.59 12.10 15.62
N LEU A 436 5.34 13.39 15.68
CA LEU A 436 4.13 13.91 16.29
C LEU A 436 3.15 14.38 15.20
N LEU A 437 1.87 14.09 15.37
CA LEU A 437 0.80 14.71 14.60
C LEU A 437 0.18 15.81 15.47
N LEU A 438 0.30 17.05 15.03
CA LEU A 438 -0.19 18.23 15.72
C LEU A 438 -1.61 18.56 15.24
N PRO A 439 -2.63 18.48 16.10
CA PRO A 439 -4.02 18.76 15.71
C PRO A 439 -4.23 20.20 15.25
N THR A 440 -3.58 21.16 15.89
CA THR A 440 -3.71 22.60 15.61
C THR A 440 -2.41 23.34 15.86
N THR A 441 -2.30 24.60 15.43
CA THR A 441 -1.18 25.47 15.78
C THR A 441 -1.15 25.85 17.28
N GLY A 442 -2.28 25.74 17.98
CA GLY A 442 -2.37 25.87 19.44
C GLY A 442 -1.71 24.75 20.22
N SER A 443 -1.41 23.62 19.54
CA SER A 443 -0.67 22.49 20.11
C SER A 443 0.80 22.80 20.39
N VAL A 444 1.28 23.97 20.00
CA VAL A 444 2.67 24.41 20.17
C VAL A 444 2.70 25.70 20.97
N VAL A 445 3.40 25.67 22.09
CA VAL A 445 3.58 26.82 22.99
C VAL A 445 5.08 27.15 23.05
N VAL A 446 5.42 28.43 22.87
CA VAL A 446 6.80 28.92 23.02
C VAL A 446 7.10 29.02 24.52
N LEU A 447 8.10 28.28 25.00
CA LEU A 447 8.60 28.35 26.38
C LEU A 447 9.71 29.41 26.53
N ALA A 448 10.60 29.43 25.54
CA ALA A 448 11.67 30.43 25.49
C ALA A 448 11.97 30.79 24.03
N ASP A 449 12.22 32.08 23.81
CA ASP A 449 12.68 32.59 22.52
C ASP A 449 14.11 32.13 22.24
N PRO A 450 14.53 32.08 20.96
CA PRO A 450 15.87 31.71 20.63
C PRO A 450 16.88 32.65 21.26
N PRO A 451 18.02 32.15 21.81
CA PRO A 451 19.03 32.99 22.38
C PRO A 451 19.46 34.11 21.41
N TRP A 452 19.67 35.33 21.88
CA TRP A 452 20.05 36.47 21.05
C TRP A 452 21.35 36.26 20.26
N TRP A 453 22.19 35.31 20.66
CA TRP A 453 23.43 34.90 19.96
C TRP A 453 23.26 33.79 18.92
N THR A 454 22.04 33.56 18.42
CA THR A 454 21.79 32.62 17.31
C THR A 454 22.64 32.96 16.08
N GLN A 455 22.87 31.99 15.18
CA GLN A 455 23.81 32.11 14.06
C GLN A 455 23.75 33.47 13.29
N PRO A 456 22.57 33.98 12.86
CA PRO A 456 22.49 35.26 12.17
C PRO A 456 22.92 36.43 13.06
N ASN A 457 22.65 36.36 14.36
CA ASN A 457 23.05 37.41 15.30
C ASN A 457 24.53 37.30 15.68
N LYS A 458 25.11 36.09 15.76
CA LYS A 458 26.56 35.88 15.92
C LYS A 458 27.37 36.59 14.84
N LEU A 459 26.96 36.45 13.58
CA LEU A 459 27.62 37.13 12.48
C LEU A 459 27.50 38.66 12.54
N ARG A 460 26.32 39.18 12.94
CA ARG A 460 26.10 40.59 13.14
C ARG A 460 26.97 41.14 14.29
N VAL A 461 26.96 40.43 15.43
CA VAL A 461 27.77 40.81 16.60
C VAL A 461 29.26 40.73 16.29
N ALA A 462 29.72 39.64 15.61
CA ALA A 462 31.10 39.54 15.18
C ALA A 462 31.49 40.65 14.21
N GLY A 463 30.60 41.02 13.27
CA GLY A 463 30.79 42.18 12.39
C GLY A 463 30.93 43.50 13.15
N ILE A 464 30.05 43.77 14.13
CA ILE A 464 30.12 44.96 14.98
C ILE A 464 31.42 44.98 15.78
N ILE A 465 31.81 43.86 16.41
CA ILE A 465 33.09 43.77 17.16
C ILE A 465 34.27 44.00 16.22
N SER A 466 34.25 43.43 15.03
CA SER A 466 35.34 43.64 14.05
C SER A 466 35.47 45.11 13.65
N VAL A 467 34.36 45.79 13.39
CA VAL A 467 34.36 47.23 13.09
C VAL A 467 34.89 48.06 14.28
N LEU A 468 34.48 47.73 15.51
CA LEU A 468 34.99 48.42 16.70
C LEU A 468 36.47 48.22 16.91
N VAL A 469 36.97 47.00 16.70
CA VAL A 469 38.44 46.69 16.80
C VAL A 469 39.21 47.43 15.72
N LEU A 470 38.72 47.49 14.47
CA LEU A 470 39.35 48.22 13.38
C LEU A 470 39.36 49.73 13.66
N SER A 471 38.28 50.29 14.13
CA SER A 471 38.24 51.72 14.50
C SER A 471 39.15 52.04 15.67
N LEU A 472 39.27 51.17 16.68
CA LEU A 472 40.20 51.32 17.76
C LEU A 472 41.65 51.28 17.30
N LEU A 473 42.00 50.36 16.40
CA LEU A 473 43.33 50.23 15.79
C LEU A 473 43.70 51.47 14.99
N LEU A 474 42.75 52.03 14.22
CA LEU A 474 42.92 53.29 13.49
C LEU A 474 43.13 54.45 14.43
N LEU A 475 42.34 54.54 15.50
CA LEU A 475 42.51 55.57 16.50
C LEU A 475 43.90 55.53 17.15
N ILE A 476 44.37 54.34 17.52
CA ILE A 476 45.71 54.13 18.08
C ILE A 476 46.79 54.56 17.08
N ASP A 477 46.66 54.24 15.79
CA ASP A 477 47.60 54.63 14.76
C ASP A 477 47.65 56.17 14.57
N VAL A 478 46.46 56.80 14.54
CA VAL A 478 46.36 58.27 14.50
C VAL A 478 47.01 58.93 15.73
N LEU A 479 46.75 58.38 16.93
CA LEU A 479 47.37 58.92 18.17
C LEU A 479 48.91 58.74 18.21
N ARG A 480 49.39 57.63 17.66
CA ARG A 480 50.86 57.38 17.52
C ARG A 480 51.53 58.31 16.49
N ARG A 481 50.82 58.74 15.46
CA ARG A 481 51.35 59.65 14.44
C ARG A 481 51.31 61.13 14.83
N ARG A 482 50.67 61.50 15.95
CA ARG A 482 50.71 62.91 16.43
C ARG A 482 52.14 63.26 16.78
N PRO A 483 52.72 64.33 16.16
CA PRO A 483 54.07 64.74 16.45
C PRO A 483 54.11 65.21 17.92
N LYS A 484 55.11 64.77 18.67
CA LYS A 484 55.39 65.29 20.00
C LYS A 484 55.63 66.81 19.82
N ALA A 485 54.70 67.66 20.38
CA ALA A 485 54.87 69.06 20.41
C ALA A 485 56.24 69.35 21.11
N ALA A 486 57.16 70.00 20.40
CA ALA A 486 58.39 70.47 20.97
C ALA A 486 58.05 71.41 22.12
N LYS A 487 58.56 71.08 23.31
CA LYS A 487 58.54 72.06 24.45
C LYS A 487 59.50 73.22 24.15
N PRO A 488 59.11 74.46 24.51
CA PRO A 488 59.92 75.62 24.33
C PRO A 488 61.19 75.54 25.16
#